data_08e06e6864441fce7b2e458c45f7c0d6
#
_entry.id   08e06e6864441fce7b2e458c45f7c0d6
#
_cell.length_a   1.000
_cell.length_b   1.000
_cell.length_c   1.000
_cell.angle_alpha   90.00
_cell.angle_beta   90.00
_cell.angle_gamma   90.00
#
_symmetry.space_group_name_H-M   'P 1'
#
loop_
_entity.id
_entity.type
_entity.pdbx_description
1 polymer ?
#
loop_
_entity_poly.entity_id
_entity_poly.type
_entity_poly.pdbx_seq_one_letter_code
_entity_poly.pdbx_strand_id
1 'polypeptide(L)'
;MEMPFDERLYAEMAAFFSEKMASDALLIGMSAAWQRRFQQDFADCTFAAASWEEVLSVAWHGRFSWIVLAPGVEELSAPESLLESLQDFLAPCAALVAPFRNPWHWSVFRAWLAGDLRYGANPLLDGQGRLFSFPELVRLAKLAHYEDFAVRQVIEKGTAEMLEVMQACGVQNGHQEMETSWWVVRLSVFDARTARLKERYTDAERCLLARLLHRLENGIEAAETVESLRRLLAESRIDGGYLEEFVLNTAGDADSMCGILRKEGLLR
;
A
#
# COMPACT_ATOMS: atom_id res chain seq x y z
N MET A 1 21.66 9.29 -7.98
CA MET A 1 21.53 9.25 -9.47
C MET A 1 20.08 9.49 -9.82
N GLU A 2 19.75 10.47 -10.69
CA GLU A 2 18.35 10.66 -11.11
C GLU A 2 17.93 9.50 -12.02
N MET A 3 16.92 8.74 -11.61
CA MET A 3 16.34 7.70 -12.45
C MET A 3 15.56 8.33 -13.62
N PRO A 4 15.71 7.80 -14.84
CA PRO A 4 14.92 8.25 -15.98
C PRO A 4 13.42 8.02 -15.71
N PHE A 5 12.58 8.85 -16.32
CA PHE A 5 11.13 8.70 -16.22
C PHE A 5 10.68 7.40 -16.90
N ASP A 6 9.89 6.61 -16.17
CA ASP A 6 9.29 5.36 -16.66
C ASP A 6 7.76 5.50 -16.63
N GLU A 7 7.13 5.50 -17.79
CA GLU A 7 5.68 5.68 -17.96
C GLU A 7 4.86 4.54 -17.33
N ARG A 8 5.35 3.29 -17.36
CA ARG A 8 4.62 2.16 -16.77
C ARG A 8 4.66 2.23 -15.25
N LEU A 9 5.83 2.53 -14.70
CA LEU A 9 5.97 2.71 -13.26
C LEU A 9 5.13 3.88 -12.78
N TYR A 10 5.16 4.99 -13.51
CA TYR A 10 4.32 6.15 -13.24
C TYR A 10 2.83 5.77 -13.21
N ALA A 11 2.34 5.02 -14.20
CA ALA A 11 0.94 4.64 -14.29
C ALA A 11 0.47 3.86 -13.05
N GLU A 12 1.27 2.93 -12.53
CA GLU A 12 0.93 2.16 -11.33
C GLU A 12 0.99 3.02 -10.05
N MET A 13 1.92 3.99 -9.97
CA MET A 13 1.96 4.95 -8.87
C MET A 13 0.74 5.88 -8.90
N ALA A 14 0.44 6.43 -10.09
CA ALA A 14 -0.70 7.33 -10.31
C ALA A 14 -2.05 6.65 -10.06
N ALA A 15 -2.16 5.34 -10.31
CA ALA A 15 -3.37 4.59 -10.05
C ALA A 15 -3.76 4.59 -8.56
N PHE A 16 -2.79 4.50 -7.63
CA PHE A 16 -3.08 4.68 -6.21
C PHE A 16 -3.56 6.09 -5.88
N PHE A 17 -3.00 7.09 -6.53
CA PHE A 17 -3.37 8.48 -6.34
C PHE A 17 -4.81 8.78 -6.75
N SER A 18 -5.29 8.09 -7.79
CA SER A 18 -6.65 8.23 -8.32
C SER A 18 -7.72 7.56 -7.43
N GLU A 19 -7.34 6.65 -6.55
CA GLU A 19 -8.27 5.97 -5.64
C GLU A 19 -8.84 6.91 -4.56
N LYS A 20 -8.15 8.02 -4.28
CA LYS A 20 -8.55 9.00 -3.26
C LYS A 20 -8.19 10.39 -3.73
N MET A 21 -9.15 11.31 -3.73
CA MET A 21 -8.88 12.72 -4.07
C MET A 21 -7.80 13.28 -3.12
N ALA A 22 -6.66 13.65 -3.71
CA ALA A 22 -5.55 14.25 -2.99
C ALA A 22 -5.71 15.77 -2.96
N SER A 23 -5.65 16.40 -1.76
CA SER A 23 -5.58 17.84 -1.65
C SER A 23 -4.13 18.35 -1.67
N ASP A 24 -3.26 17.67 -0.92
CA ASP A 24 -1.86 18.04 -0.74
C ASP A 24 -0.96 16.79 -0.84
N ALA A 25 0.10 16.89 -1.62
CA ALA A 25 1.05 15.81 -1.80
C ALA A 25 2.51 16.28 -1.66
N LEU A 26 3.34 15.44 -1.06
CA LEU A 26 4.79 15.63 -0.96
C LEU A 26 5.51 14.64 -1.87
N LEU A 27 6.25 15.14 -2.85
CA LEU A 27 7.08 14.36 -3.75
C LEU A 27 8.53 14.37 -3.23
N ILE A 28 9.08 13.18 -2.92
CA ILE A 28 10.43 13.06 -2.33
C ILE A 28 11.37 12.38 -3.33
N GLY A 29 12.51 13.01 -3.59
CA GLY A 29 13.54 12.50 -4.49
C GLY A 29 13.16 12.50 -5.97
N MET A 30 12.03 13.11 -6.33
CA MET A 30 11.51 13.11 -7.70
C MET A 30 12.26 14.07 -8.61
N SER A 31 12.65 13.60 -9.81
CA SER A 31 13.19 14.48 -10.84
C SER A 31 12.12 15.43 -11.40
N ALA A 32 12.54 16.50 -12.06
CA ALA A 32 11.64 17.49 -12.65
C ALA A 32 10.65 16.89 -13.67
N ALA A 33 11.02 15.77 -14.33
CA ALA A 33 10.13 15.08 -15.26
C ALA A 33 8.95 14.40 -14.53
N TRP A 34 9.24 13.70 -13.44
CA TRP A 34 8.24 13.07 -12.57
C TRP A 34 7.32 14.11 -11.93
N GLN A 35 7.90 15.18 -11.37
CA GLN A 35 7.12 16.25 -10.72
C GLN A 35 6.13 16.89 -11.71
N ARG A 36 6.60 17.26 -12.92
CA ARG A 36 5.75 17.85 -13.96
C ARG A 36 4.61 16.92 -14.37
N ARG A 37 4.87 15.62 -14.47
CA ARG A 37 3.85 14.66 -14.86
C ARG A 37 2.76 14.54 -13.77
N PHE A 38 3.12 14.42 -12.50
CA PHE A 38 2.15 14.45 -11.40
C PHE A 38 1.33 15.74 -11.37
N GLN A 39 1.96 16.89 -11.54
CA GLN A 39 1.27 18.19 -11.58
C GLN A 39 0.30 18.32 -12.78
N GLN A 40 0.61 17.72 -13.90
CA GLN A 40 -0.25 17.73 -15.10
C GLN A 40 -1.49 16.82 -14.91
N ASP A 41 -1.29 15.62 -14.39
CA ASP A 41 -2.36 14.63 -14.28
C ASP A 41 -3.28 14.89 -13.08
N PHE A 42 -2.78 15.57 -12.04
CA PHE A 42 -3.52 15.89 -10.81
C PHE A 42 -3.51 17.40 -10.52
N ALA A 43 -4.06 18.16 -11.44
CA ALA A 43 -4.05 19.62 -11.39
C ALA A 43 -4.72 20.23 -10.16
N ASP A 44 -5.67 19.51 -9.55
CA ASP A 44 -6.39 19.95 -8.35
C ASP A 44 -5.60 19.67 -7.04
N CYS A 45 -4.45 19.01 -7.13
CA CYS A 45 -3.60 18.70 -6.00
C CYS A 45 -2.49 19.76 -5.84
N THR A 46 -2.25 20.18 -4.61
CA THR A 46 -1.09 21.04 -4.27
C THR A 46 0.13 20.16 -4.03
N PHE A 47 1.21 20.39 -4.81
CA PHE A 47 2.44 19.62 -4.67
C PHE A 47 3.54 20.42 -3.98
N ALA A 48 4.14 19.80 -2.95
CA ALA A 48 5.45 20.17 -2.43
C ALA A 48 6.49 19.14 -2.90
N ALA A 49 7.75 19.55 -2.99
CA ALA A 49 8.84 18.66 -3.35
C ALA A 49 10.02 18.84 -2.39
N ALA A 50 10.70 17.74 -2.09
CA ALA A 50 11.91 17.71 -1.28
C ALA A 50 12.91 16.69 -1.84
N SER A 51 14.20 16.93 -1.62
CA SER A 51 15.22 15.89 -1.83
C SER A 51 15.23 14.89 -0.67
N TRP A 52 15.96 13.80 -0.85
CA TRP A 52 16.12 12.78 0.21
C TRP A 52 16.83 13.36 1.46
N GLU A 53 17.76 14.29 1.25
CA GLU A 53 18.54 14.92 2.32
C GLU A 53 17.75 16.00 3.08
N GLU A 54 16.85 16.69 2.38
CA GLU A 54 16.12 17.83 2.94
C GLU A 54 14.86 17.43 3.67
N VAL A 55 14.23 16.31 3.31
CA VAL A 55 12.89 15.95 3.77
C VAL A 55 12.76 15.89 5.29
N LEU A 56 13.77 15.39 5.99
CA LEU A 56 13.76 15.27 7.46
C LEU A 56 14.18 16.58 8.17
N SER A 57 14.71 17.57 7.44
CA SER A 57 15.12 18.86 8.01
C SER A 57 13.98 19.88 8.08
N VAL A 58 12.86 19.61 7.43
CA VAL A 58 11.71 20.51 7.33
C VAL A 58 10.59 20.02 8.25
N ALA A 59 9.96 20.93 8.98
CA ALA A 59 8.82 20.60 9.85
C ALA A 59 7.52 20.55 9.03
N TRP A 60 7.15 19.38 8.53
CA TRP A 60 5.96 19.15 7.71
C TRP A 60 4.73 18.64 8.47
N HIS A 61 4.80 18.42 9.75
CA HIS A 61 3.87 17.68 10.63
C HIS A 61 2.40 17.68 10.21
N GLY A 62 1.88 16.46 9.94
CA GLY A 62 0.47 16.18 9.75
C GLY A 62 -0.20 16.87 8.55
N ARG A 63 0.57 17.26 7.54
CA ARG A 63 0.12 18.17 6.48
C ARG A 63 -0.34 17.46 5.21
N PHE A 64 0.31 16.36 4.81
CA PHE A 64 0.11 15.77 3.48
C PHE A 64 -0.88 14.61 3.49
N SER A 65 -1.82 14.62 2.55
CA SER A 65 -2.71 13.48 2.28
C SER A 65 -2.00 12.38 1.51
N TRP A 66 -0.93 12.72 0.78
CA TRP A 66 -0.07 11.77 0.08
C TRP A 66 1.40 12.14 0.23
N ILE A 67 2.22 11.11 0.40
CA ILE A 67 3.67 11.19 0.22
C ILE A 67 4.03 10.22 -0.90
N VAL A 68 4.77 10.69 -1.90
CA VAL A 68 5.19 9.86 -3.04
C VAL A 68 6.69 9.86 -3.12
N LEU A 69 7.28 8.68 -2.98
CA LEU A 69 8.73 8.50 -3.04
C LEU A 69 9.18 8.20 -4.47
N ALA A 70 10.30 8.77 -4.86
CA ALA A 70 10.98 8.40 -6.09
C ALA A 70 11.50 6.95 -6.03
N PRO A 71 11.75 6.29 -7.18
CA PRO A 71 12.56 5.09 -7.23
C PRO A 71 13.93 5.31 -6.57
N GLY A 72 14.43 4.30 -5.84
CA GLY A 72 15.72 4.35 -5.16
C GLY A 72 15.66 4.31 -3.65
N VAL A 73 14.48 4.07 -3.05
CA VAL A 73 14.34 3.85 -1.60
C VAL A 73 15.24 2.72 -1.11
N GLU A 74 15.42 1.70 -1.92
CA GLU A 74 16.30 0.56 -1.68
C GLU A 74 17.80 0.92 -1.58
N GLU A 75 18.20 2.06 -2.12
CA GLU A 75 19.58 2.56 -2.08
C GLU A 75 19.92 3.29 -0.77
N LEU A 76 18.91 3.59 0.03
CA LEU A 76 19.10 4.28 1.31
C LEU A 76 19.68 3.35 2.36
N SER A 77 20.51 3.89 3.23
CA SER A 77 21.17 3.12 4.30
C SER A 77 20.18 2.58 5.35
N ALA A 78 19.09 3.28 5.59
CA ALA A 78 18.09 2.94 6.59
C ALA A 78 16.67 3.28 6.08
N PRO A 79 16.14 2.53 5.09
CA PRO A 79 14.81 2.81 4.54
C PRO A 79 13.69 2.68 5.58
N GLU A 80 13.82 1.78 6.57
CA GLU A 80 12.86 1.61 7.67
C GLU A 80 12.72 2.90 8.47
N SER A 81 13.84 3.49 8.89
CA SER A 81 13.85 4.73 9.68
C SER A 81 13.32 5.92 8.91
N LEU A 82 13.57 5.98 7.60
CA LEU A 82 12.97 7.01 6.76
C LEU A 82 11.45 6.85 6.72
N LEU A 83 10.96 5.66 6.39
CA LEU A 83 9.52 5.38 6.30
C LEU A 83 8.81 5.66 7.63
N GLU A 84 9.41 5.29 8.77
CA GLU A 84 8.90 5.59 10.10
C GLU A 84 8.81 7.11 10.33
N SER A 85 9.87 7.86 10.03
CA SER A 85 9.91 9.32 10.19
C SER A 85 8.89 10.04 9.29
N LEU A 86 8.57 9.48 8.12
CA LEU A 86 7.60 10.06 7.21
C LEU A 86 6.16 9.98 7.71
N GLN A 87 5.86 9.12 8.71
CA GLN A 87 4.54 9.10 9.34
C GLN A 87 4.16 10.43 9.97
N ASP A 88 5.12 11.15 10.56
CA ASP A 88 4.89 12.45 11.18
C ASP A 88 4.45 13.53 10.17
N PHE A 89 4.67 13.29 8.88
CA PHE A 89 4.31 14.23 7.81
C PHE A 89 2.97 13.88 7.15
N LEU A 90 2.40 12.72 7.48
CA LEU A 90 1.11 12.29 6.96
C LEU A 90 -0.05 12.93 7.75
N ALA A 91 -1.07 13.36 7.01
CA ALA A 91 -2.35 13.73 7.59
C ALA A 91 -3.11 12.46 8.05
N PRO A 92 -4.13 12.59 8.89
CA PRO A 92 -5.01 11.46 9.20
C PRO A 92 -5.59 10.80 7.93
N CYS A 93 -5.62 9.48 7.88
CA CYS A 93 -6.03 8.69 6.71
C CYS A 93 -5.21 8.91 5.43
N ALA A 94 -4.00 9.44 5.57
CA ALA A 94 -3.08 9.64 4.46
C ALA A 94 -2.35 8.36 4.07
N ALA A 95 -1.71 8.40 2.91
CA ALA A 95 -0.94 7.27 2.40
C ALA A 95 0.42 7.69 1.84
N LEU A 96 1.37 6.77 1.90
CA LEU A 96 2.66 6.86 1.26
C LEU A 96 2.71 5.86 0.10
N VAL A 97 3.21 6.29 -1.05
CA VAL A 97 3.45 5.44 -2.22
C VAL A 97 4.95 5.38 -2.49
N ALA A 98 5.48 4.16 -2.60
CA ALA A 98 6.89 3.92 -2.86
C ALA A 98 7.08 2.78 -3.86
N PRO A 99 7.89 2.97 -4.91
CA PRO A 99 8.28 1.90 -5.82
C PRO A 99 9.56 1.21 -5.32
N PHE A 100 9.62 -0.11 -5.50
CA PHE A 100 10.77 -0.95 -5.19
C PHE A 100 11.08 -1.87 -6.36
N ARG A 101 12.34 -2.01 -6.73
CA ARG A 101 12.76 -2.98 -7.75
C ARG A 101 12.60 -4.40 -7.25
N ASN A 102 12.12 -5.27 -8.13
CA ASN A 102 12.00 -6.68 -7.81
C ASN A 102 13.29 -7.44 -8.16
N PRO A 103 14.01 -7.99 -7.16
CA PRO A 103 15.22 -8.77 -7.40
C PRO A 103 14.95 -10.11 -8.09
N TRP A 104 13.71 -10.62 -8.06
CA TRP A 104 13.32 -11.87 -8.68
C TRP A 104 12.79 -11.72 -10.11
N HIS A 105 12.85 -10.51 -10.68
CA HIS A 105 12.45 -10.30 -12.08
C HIS A 105 13.32 -11.11 -13.03
N TRP A 106 12.71 -11.74 -14.04
CA TRP A 106 13.39 -12.63 -14.97
C TRP A 106 14.64 -12.03 -15.63
N SER A 107 14.67 -10.73 -15.88
CA SER A 107 15.82 -10.06 -16.49
C SER A 107 17.04 -10.05 -15.59
N VAL A 108 16.83 -9.92 -14.27
CA VAL A 108 17.91 -9.99 -13.25
C VAL A 108 18.49 -11.38 -13.21
N PHE A 109 17.61 -12.39 -13.17
CA PHE A 109 18.01 -13.79 -13.14
C PHE A 109 18.75 -14.17 -14.42
N ARG A 110 18.29 -13.70 -15.58
CA ARG A 110 18.98 -13.88 -16.85
C ARG A 110 20.39 -13.30 -16.85
N ALA A 111 20.56 -12.09 -16.31
CA ALA A 111 21.88 -11.45 -16.20
C ALA A 111 22.82 -12.27 -15.31
N TRP A 112 22.33 -12.83 -14.21
CA TRP A 112 23.11 -13.69 -13.33
C TRP A 112 23.53 -14.99 -14.04
N LEU A 113 22.61 -15.66 -14.73
CA LEU A 113 22.93 -16.87 -15.51
C LEU A 113 23.94 -16.60 -16.63
N ALA A 114 23.90 -15.42 -17.24
CA ALA A 114 24.85 -15.00 -18.25
C ALA A 114 26.23 -14.61 -17.66
N GLY A 115 26.39 -14.62 -16.34
CA GLY A 115 27.60 -14.19 -15.65
C GLY A 115 27.81 -12.67 -15.71
N ASP A 116 26.79 -11.90 -16.04
CA ASP A 116 26.85 -10.44 -16.10
C ASP A 116 26.66 -9.84 -14.70
N LEU A 117 27.70 -9.99 -13.88
CA LEU A 117 27.74 -9.52 -12.50
C LEU A 117 28.57 -8.23 -12.36
N ARG A 118 28.72 -7.49 -13.46
CA ARG A 118 29.50 -6.24 -13.45
C ARG A 118 28.76 -5.15 -12.69
N TYR A 119 29.47 -4.51 -11.76
CA TYR A 119 29.01 -3.27 -11.16
C TYR A 119 28.81 -2.22 -12.26
N GLY A 120 27.73 -1.46 -12.20
CA GLY A 120 27.35 -0.49 -13.24
C GLY A 120 26.51 -1.03 -14.39
N ALA A 121 26.52 -2.35 -14.60
CA ALA A 121 25.68 -2.99 -15.63
C ALA A 121 24.40 -3.63 -15.05
N ASN A 122 24.44 -3.98 -13.77
CA ASN A 122 23.28 -4.53 -13.07
C ASN A 122 22.85 -3.59 -11.95
N PRO A 123 21.69 -2.92 -12.08
CA PRO A 123 21.22 -1.94 -11.10
C PRO A 123 21.08 -2.48 -9.67
N LEU A 124 20.92 -3.80 -9.51
CA LEU A 124 20.83 -4.43 -8.19
C LEU A 124 22.19 -4.64 -7.51
N LEU A 125 23.29 -4.54 -8.28
CA LEU A 125 24.64 -4.71 -7.76
C LEU A 125 25.39 -3.37 -7.65
N ASP A 126 24.79 -2.31 -8.18
CA ASP A 126 25.46 -1.01 -8.36
C ASP A 126 25.43 -0.11 -7.13
N GLY A 127 24.69 -0.49 -6.11
CA GLY A 127 24.54 0.28 -4.89
C GLY A 127 24.81 -0.58 -3.65
N GLN A 128 24.92 0.08 -2.51
CA GLN A 128 24.84 -0.56 -1.20
C GLN A 128 23.38 -0.91 -0.86
N GLY A 129 22.50 -0.95 -1.89
CA GLY A 129 21.09 -1.12 -1.78
C GLY A 129 20.68 -2.48 -1.24
N ARG A 130 19.57 -2.51 -0.55
CA ARG A 130 18.93 -3.75 -0.09
C ARG A 130 18.05 -4.32 -1.19
N LEU A 131 17.96 -5.63 -1.25
CA LEU A 131 17.05 -6.34 -2.13
C LEU A 131 15.74 -6.61 -1.40
N PHE A 132 14.64 -6.06 -1.88
CA PHE A 132 13.32 -6.25 -1.29
C PHE A 132 12.50 -7.24 -2.11
N SER A 133 12.41 -8.48 -1.66
CA SER A 133 11.39 -9.42 -2.13
C SER A 133 10.01 -9.01 -1.59
N PHE A 134 8.94 -9.55 -2.15
CA PHE A 134 7.59 -9.25 -1.66
C PHE A 134 7.40 -9.48 -0.15
N PRO A 135 7.85 -10.61 0.46
CA PRO A 135 7.78 -10.79 1.90
C PRO A 135 8.60 -9.75 2.70
N GLU A 136 9.73 -9.31 2.15
CA GLU A 136 10.55 -8.26 2.78
C GLU A 136 9.85 -6.89 2.74
N LEU A 137 9.11 -6.58 1.69
CA LEU A 137 8.29 -5.35 1.63
C LEU A 137 7.20 -5.35 2.70
N VAL A 138 6.53 -6.49 2.91
CA VAL A 138 5.55 -6.64 3.99
C VAL A 138 6.23 -6.48 5.37
N ARG A 139 7.43 -7.04 5.53
CA ARG A 139 8.21 -6.89 6.77
C ARG A 139 8.64 -5.43 6.98
N LEU A 140 9.10 -4.76 5.93
CA LEU A 140 9.49 -3.34 5.94
C LEU A 140 8.33 -2.45 6.40
N ALA A 141 7.13 -2.65 5.84
CA ALA A 141 5.94 -1.92 6.24
C ALA A 141 5.63 -2.08 7.73
N LYS A 142 5.70 -3.32 8.25
CA LYS A 142 5.47 -3.61 9.67
C LYS A 142 6.54 -3.00 10.58
N LEU A 143 7.80 -3.04 10.19
CA LEU A 143 8.91 -2.44 10.95
C LEU A 143 8.80 -0.90 11.00
N ALA A 144 8.31 -0.30 9.94
CA ALA A 144 8.03 1.12 9.87
C ALA A 144 6.63 1.48 10.44
N HIS A 145 5.97 0.56 11.16
CA HIS A 145 4.69 0.77 11.85
C HIS A 145 3.51 1.19 10.95
N TYR A 146 3.54 0.82 9.65
CA TYR A 146 2.37 0.96 8.78
C TYR A 146 1.45 -0.25 8.95
N GLU A 147 0.16 -0.01 9.08
CA GLU A 147 -0.82 -1.05 9.37
C GLU A 147 -1.57 -1.53 8.13
N ASP A 148 -1.72 -0.67 7.13
CA ASP A 148 -2.33 -1.01 5.84
C ASP A 148 -1.27 -1.05 4.75
N PHE A 149 -1.29 -2.13 3.96
CA PHE A 149 -0.35 -2.41 2.89
C PHE A 149 -1.12 -2.87 1.66
N ALA A 150 -0.98 -2.12 0.57
CA ALA A 150 -1.48 -2.50 -0.73
C ALA A 150 -0.34 -2.48 -1.75
N VAL A 151 -0.41 -3.32 -2.77
CA VAL A 151 0.63 -3.43 -3.80
C VAL A 151 0.03 -3.44 -5.20
N ARG A 152 0.73 -2.77 -6.13
CA ARG A 152 0.55 -2.87 -7.57
C ARG A 152 1.85 -3.34 -8.21
N GLN A 153 1.76 -3.89 -9.41
CA GLN A 153 2.87 -4.54 -10.09
C GLN A 153 3.08 -3.93 -11.45
N VAL A 154 4.32 -3.57 -11.77
CA VAL A 154 4.70 -3.28 -13.15
C VAL A 154 5.10 -4.60 -13.80
N ILE A 155 4.26 -5.12 -14.69
CA ILE A 155 4.46 -6.42 -15.32
C ILE A 155 5.26 -6.26 -16.62
N GLU A 156 6.35 -7.01 -16.71
CA GLU A 156 7.16 -7.18 -17.92
C GLU A 156 7.26 -8.66 -18.25
N LYS A 157 6.54 -9.09 -19.27
CA LYS A 157 6.48 -10.51 -19.64
C LYS A 157 7.86 -11.02 -20.06
N GLY A 158 8.27 -12.12 -19.46
CA GLY A 158 9.42 -12.91 -19.88
C GLY A 158 9.07 -13.87 -21.03
N THR A 159 10.10 -14.48 -21.64
CA THR A 159 9.87 -15.60 -22.56
C THR A 159 9.46 -16.84 -21.77
N ALA A 160 8.61 -17.70 -22.35
CA ALA A 160 8.20 -18.95 -21.71
C ALA A 160 9.39 -19.82 -21.29
N GLU A 161 10.41 -19.92 -22.15
CA GLU A 161 11.64 -20.67 -21.88
C GLU A 161 12.38 -20.16 -20.63
N MET A 162 12.47 -18.84 -20.45
CA MET A 162 13.13 -18.27 -19.26
C MET A 162 12.34 -18.55 -17.99
N LEU A 163 11.02 -18.44 -18.05
CA LEU A 163 10.16 -18.74 -16.91
C LEU A 163 10.23 -20.21 -16.50
N GLU A 164 10.28 -21.12 -17.49
CA GLU A 164 10.48 -22.55 -17.25
C GLU A 164 11.81 -22.84 -16.56
N VAL A 165 12.91 -22.20 -17.03
CA VAL A 165 14.24 -22.34 -16.38
C VAL A 165 14.20 -21.87 -14.95
N MET A 166 13.60 -20.71 -14.67
CA MET A 166 13.49 -20.18 -13.31
C MET A 166 12.67 -21.11 -12.40
N GLN A 167 11.55 -21.64 -12.91
CA GLN A 167 10.73 -22.60 -12.17
C GLN A 167 11.47 -23.91 -11.90
N ALA A 168 12.24 -24.40 -12.88
CA ALA A 168 13.08 -25.59 -12.70
C ALA A 168 14.17 -25.38 -11.65
N CYS A 169 14.63 -24.13 -11.45
CA CYS A 169 15.53 -23.76 -10.36
C CYS A 169 14.81 -23.58 -9.00
N GLY A 170 13.50 -23.85 -8.93
CA GLY A 170 12.71 -23.76 -7.70
C GLY A 170 12.16 -22.38 -7.38
N VAL A 171 12.25 -21.41 -8.30
CA VAL A 171 11.65 -20.08 -8.11
C VAL A 171 10.13 -20.21 -8.19
N GLN A 172 9.43 -19.77 -7.16
CA GLN A 172 7.98 -19.74 -7.14
C GLN A 172 7.46 -18.47 -7.81
N ASN A 173 6.34 -18.58 -8.55
CA ASN A 173 5.70 -17.46 -9.25
C ASN A 173 4.28 -17.20 -8.71
N GLY A 174 4.10 -17.27 -7.40
CA GLY A 174 2.79 -17.19 -6.76
C GLY A 174 2.07 -15.84 -6.97
N HIS A 175 2.85 -14.75 -7.07
CA HIS A 175 2.36 -13.39 -7.29
C HIS A 175 2.89 -12.79 -8.61
N GLN A 176 3.16 -13.59 -9.63
CA GLN A 176 3.81 -13.16 -10.87
C GLN A 176 5.18 -12.46 -10.63
N GLU A 177 5.88 -12.88 -9.59
CA GLU A 177 7.12 -12.26 -9.14
C GLU A 177 8.19 -12.24 -10.24
N MET A 178 8.26 -13.31 -11.04
CA MET A 178 9.22 -13.41 -12.14
C MET A 178 8.98 -12.40 -13.26
N GLU A 179 7.75 -11.95 -13.44
CA GLU A 179 7.34 -11.00 -14.49
C GLU A 179 7.13 -9.59 -13.93
N THR A 180 7.24 -9.41 -12.62
CA THR A 180 7.13 -8.11 -11.96
C THR A 180 8.49 -7.43 -11.95
N SER A 181 8.63 -6.31 -12.66
CA SER A 181 9.87 -5.51 -12.65
C SER A 181 9.93 -4.56 -11.45
N TRP A 182 8.77 -4.02 -11.05
CA TRP A 182 8.63 -3.14 -9.91
C TRP A 182 7.43 -3.52 -9.05
N TRP A 183 7.61 -3.44 -7.76
CA TRP A 183 6.56 -3.40 -6.75
C TRP A 183 6.26 -1.95 -6.41
N VAL A 184 5.06 -1.50 -6.65
CA VAL A 184 4.58 -0.19 -6.17
C VAL A 184 3.74 -0.45 -4.93
N VAL A 185 4.21 0.00 -3.79
CA VAL A 185 3.52 -0.20 -2.51
C VAL A 185 2.81 1.08 -2.08
N ARG A 186 1.61 0.91 -1.52
CA ARG A 186 0.91 1.95 -0.77
C ARG A 186 0.93 1.55 0.69
N LEU A 187 1.44 2.43 1.53
CA LEU A 187 1.49 2.28 2.98
C LEU A 187 0.57 3.33 3.60
N SER A 188 -0.30 2.93 4.52
CA SER A 188 -1.21 3.85 5.20
C SER A 188 -1.09 3.69 6.72
N VAL A 189 -1.19 4.82 7.42
CA VAL A 189 -1.43 4.84 8.85
C VAL A 189 -2.92 5.00 9.08
N PHE A 190 -3.47 4.24 10.02
CA PHE A 190 -4.84 4.46 10.43
C PHE A 190 -4.92 5.80 11.17
N ASP A 191 -6.03 6.49 11.00
CA ASP A 191 -6.32 7.63 11.85
C ASP A 191 -6.54 7.16 13.32
N ALA A 192 -6.48 8.10 14.25
CA ALA A 192 -6.71 7.83 15.67
C ALA A 192 -8.09 7.17 15.93
N ARG A 193 -9.03 7.34 15.02
CA ARG A 193 -10.38 6.77 15.05
C ARG A 193 -10.33 5.28 14.74
N THR A 194 -9.66 4.87 13.64
CA THR A 194 -9.47 3.47 13.27
C THR A 194 -8.61 2.71 14.28
N ALA A 195 -7.59 3.35 14.87
CA ALA A 195 -6.82 2.78 15.96
C ALA A 195 -7.71 2.45 17.19
N ARG A 196 -8.60 3.38 17.59
CA ARG A 196 -9.56 3.13 18.67
C ARG A 196 -10.52 1.98 18.38
N LEU A 197 -10.93 1.80 17.12
CA LEU A 197 -11.76 0.66 16.72
C LEU A 197 -11.03 -0.67 16.92
N LYS A 198 -9.71 -0.71 16.71
CA LYS A 198 -8.89 -1.91 16.91
C LYS A 198 -8.63 -2.23 18.38
N GLU A 199 -8.48 -1.22 19.22
CA GLU A 199 -8.19 -1.42 20.65
C GLU A 199 -9.40 -1.92 21.45
N ARG A 200 -10.61 -1.65 20.96
CA ARG A 200 -11.83 -1.83 21.74
C ARG A 200 -12.33 -3.28 21.79
N TYR A 201 -12.04 -4.08 20.76
CA TYR A 201 -12.46 -5.48 20.65
C TYR A 201 -11.35 -6.35 20.11
N THR A 202 -11.41 -7.65 20.41
CA THR A 202 -10.41 -8.63 19.96
C THR A 202 -10.42 -8.80 18.44
N ASP A 203 -9.30 -9.24 17.87
CA ASP A 203 -9.20 -9.56 16.44
C ASP A 203 -10.27 -10.56 15.99
N ALA A 204 -10.58 -11.56 16.82
CA ALA A 204 -11.59 -12.56 16.50
C ALA A 204 -12.99 -11.95 16.39
N GLU A 205 -13.38 -11.05 17.29
CA GLU A 205 -14.67 -10.36 17.26
C GLU A 205 -14.77 -9.45 16.05
N ARG A 206 -13.71 -8.68 15.74
CA ARG A 206 -13.69 -7.79 14.55
C ARG A 206 -13.74 -8.57 13.24
N CYS A 207 -13.00 -9.69 13.13
CA CYS A 207 -13.05 -10.55 11.96
C CYS A 207 -14.42 -11.20 11.78
N LEU A 208 -15.07 -11.61 12.87
CA LEU A 208 -16.42 -12.16 12.81
C LEU A 208 -17.43 -11.09 12.40
N LEU A 209 -17.33 -9.88 12.98
CA LEU A 209 -18.17 -8.73 12.62
C LEU A 209 -18.02 -8.39 11.12
N ALA A 210 -16.79 -8.25 10.63
CA ALA A 210 -16.52 -7.97 9.22
C ALA A 210 -17.12 -9.05 8.29
N ARG A 211 -16.97 -10.33 8.65
CA ARG A 211 -17.54 -11.44 7.88
C ARG A 211 -19.07 -11.40 7.84
N LEU A 212 -19.72 -11.12 8.95
CA LEU A 212 -21.18 -11.04 9.02
C LEU A 212 -21.69 -9.83 8.22
N LEU A 213 -21.05 -8.68 8.31
CA LEU A 213 -21.39 -7.51 7.50
C LEU A 213 -21.23 -7.78 6.02
N HIS A 214 -20.10 -8.41 5.60
CA HIS A 214 -19.89 -8.79 4.21
C HIS A 214 -20.94 -9.78 3.68
N ARG A 215 -21.36 -10.77 4.49
CA ARG A 215 -22.44 -11.68 4.11
C ARG A 215 -23.76 -10.94 3.93
N LEU A 216 -24.07 -10.01 4.84
CA LEU A 216 -25.28 -9.20 4.80
C LEU A 216 -25.29 -8.27 3.57
N GLU A 217 -24.15 -7.63 3.26
CA GLU A 217 -23.95 -6.78 2.08
C GLU A 217 -24.21 -7.53 0.77
N ASN A 218 -23.80 -8.80 0.71
CA ASN A 218 -24.01 -9.65 -0.46
C ASN A 218 -25.30 -10.47 -0.43
N GLY A 219 -26.20 -10.23 0.53
CA GLY A 219 -27.48 -10.90 0.64
C GLY A 219 -27.39 -12.40 0.96
N ILE A 220 -26.25 -12.87 1.48
CA ILE A 220 -26.00 -14.28 1.79
C ILE A 220 -26.71 -14.64 3.10
N GLU A 221 -27.72 -15.51 3.02
CA GLU A 221 -28.50 -16.01 4.17
C GLU A 221 -28.89 -14.86 5.12
N ALA A 222 -29.48 -13.80 4.55
CA ALA A 222 -29.65 -12.51 5.21
C ALA A 222 -30.31 -12.61 6.60
N ALA A 223 -31.38 -13.41 6.75
CA ALA A 223 -32.08 -13.56 8.01
C ALA A 223 -31.21 -14.21 9.10
N GLU A 224 -30.49 -15.28 8.76
CA GLU A 224 -29.58 -15.97 9.68
C GLU A 224 -28.36 -15.11 10.03
N THR A 225 -27.89 -14.33 9.04
CA THR A 225 -26.76 -13.40 9.22
C THR A 225 -27.14 -12.26 10.17
N VAL A 226 -28.34 -11.69 10.04
CA VAL A 226 -28.88 -10.67 10.97
C VAL A 226 -28.97 -11.22 12.39
N GLU A 227 -29.48 -12.45 12.56
CA GLU A 227 -29.59 -13.06 13.90
C GLU A 227 -28.21 -13.34 14.51
N SER A 228 -27.25 -13.82 13.70
CA SER A 228 -25.87 -14.02 14.14
C SER A 228 -25.19 -12.71 14.51
N LEU A 229 -25.43 -11.64 13.74
CA LEU A 229 -24.94 -10.29 14.03
C LEU A 229 -25.55 -9.77 15.35
N ARG A 230 -26.87 -9.90 15.55
CA ARG A 230 -27.53 -9.52 16.79
C ARG A 230 -26.94 -10.21 18.00
N ARG A 231 -26.66 -11.51 17.88
CA ARG A 231 -26.01 -12.31 18.93
C ARG A 231 -24.60 -11.80 19.23
N LEU A 232 -23.77 -11.60 18.23
CA LEU A 232 -22.43 -11.07 18.38
C LEU A 232 -22.43 -9.70 19.09
N LEU A 233 -23.30 -8.79 18.64
CA LEU A 233 -23.41 -7.44 19.23
C LEU A 233 -23.80 -7.52 20.72
N ALA A 234 -24.68 -8.44 21.10
CA ALA A 234 -25.10 -8.63 22.48
C ALA A 234 -24.01 -9.29 23.35
N GLU A 235 -23.37 -10.37 22.86
CA GLU A 235 -22.35 -11.14 23.59
C GLU A 235 -21.09 -10.30 23.81
N SER A 236 -20.61 -9.62 22.77
CA SER A 236 -19.39 -8.77 22.83
C SER A 236 -19.70 -7.35 23.32
N ARG A 237 -20.96 -7.02 23.60
CA ARG A 237 -21.42 -5.69 24.04
C ARG A 237 -20.99 -4.58 23.07
N ILE A 238 -21.11 -4.85 21.78
CA ILE A 238 -20.78 -3.89 20.75
C ILE A 238 -21.89 -2.83 20.70
N ASP A 239 -21.53 -1.58 20.95
CA ASP A 239 -22.50 -0.48 20.89
C ASP A 239 -22.76 0.00 19.45
N GLY A 240 -23.91 0.66 19.25
CA GLY A 240 -24.31 1.13 17.93
C GLY A 240 -23.34 2.16 17.32
N GLY A 241 -22.69 2.98 18.14
CA GLY A 241 -21.71 3.95 17.65
C GLY A 241 -20.47 3.27 17.09
N TYR A 242 -19.98 2.22 17.77
CA TYR A 242 -18.89 1.39 17.25
C TYR A 242 -19.30 0.67 15.95
N LEU A 243 -20.51 0.07 15.93
CA LEU A 243 -21.01 -0.63 14.75
C LEU A 243 -21.09 0.30 13.53
N GLU A 244 -21.67 1.50 13.70
CA GLU A 244 -21.76 2.50 12.63
C GLU A 244 -20.39 2.91 12.13
N GLU A 245 -19.45 3.19 13.04
CA GLU A 245 -18.09 3.54 12.70
C GLU A 245 -17.33 2.40 12.00
N PHE A 246 -17.56 1.16 12.43
CA PHE A 246 -16.96 -0.03 11.80
C PHE A 246 -17.50 -0.23 10.38
N VAL A 247 -18.82 -0.05 10.17
CA VAL A 247 -19.45 -0.12 8.83
C VAL A 247 -18.87 0.93 7.90
N LEU A 248 -18.74 2.18 8.36
CA LEU A 248 -18.16 3.28 7.57
C LEU A 248 -16.71 3.01 7.09
N ASN A 249 -15.99 2.16 7.82
CA ASN A 249 -14.59 1.83 7.50
C ASN A 249 -14.41 0.49 6.76
N THR A 250 -15.44 -0.38 6.71
CA THR A 250 -15.27 -1.75 6.19
C THR A 250 -16.26 -2.13 5.09
N ALA A 251 -17.42 -1.51 5.00
CA ALA A 251 -18.42 -1.82 3.98
C ALA A 251 -18.06 -1.15 2.64
N GLY A 252 -18.32 -1.84 1.54
CA GLY A 252 -18.15 -1.29 0.20
C GLY A 252 -19.17 -0.19 -0.13
N ASP A 253 -20.41 -0.36 0.37
CA ASP A 253 -21.47 0.66 0.35
C ASP A 253 -21.96 0.90 1.78
N ALA A 254 -21.32 1.82 2.47
CA ALA A 254 -21.60 2.12 3.87
C ALA A 254 -22.99 2.69 4.09
N ASP A 255 -23.51 3.53 3.18
CA ASP A 255 -24.83 4.15 3.31
C ASP A 255 -25.94 3.11 3.18
N SER A 256 -25.83 2.23 2.19
CA SER A 256 -26.77 1.11 2.00
C SER A 256 -26.73 0.17 3.21
N MET A 257 -25.54 -0.18 3.71
CA MET A 257 -25.37 -1.05 4.86
C MET A 257 -25.97 -0.44 6.13
N CYS A 258 -25.71 0.84 6.43
CA CYS A 258 -26.33 1.55 7.54
C CYS A 258 -27.85 1.56 7.43
N GLY A 259 -28.39 1.72 6.21
CA GLY A 259 -29.82 1.63 5.93
C GLY A 259 -30.41 0.26 6.29
N ILE A 260 -29.73 -0.83 5.89
CA ILE A 260 -30.13 -2.21 6.24
C ILE A 260 -30.11 -2.41 7.76
N LEU A 261 -29.02 -2.03 8.43
CA LEU A 261 -28.87 -2.21 9.87
C LEU A 261 -29.91 -1.42 10.69
N ARG A 262 -30.27 -0.20 10.24
CA ARG A 262 -31.35 0.58 10.86
C ARG A 262 -32.72 -0.10 10.68
N LYS A 263 -33.00 -0.63 9.48
CA LYS A 263 -34.23 -1.38 9.21
C LYS A 263 -34.38 -2.62 10.09
N GLU A 264 -33.25 -3.32 10.35
CA GLU A 264 -33.21 -4.50 11.22
C GLU A 264 -33.13 -4.15 12.72
N GLY A 265 -33.12 -2.86 13.08
CA GLY A 265 -33.06 -2.39 14.47
C GLY A 265 -31.69 -2.61 15.17
N LEU A 266 -30.63 -2.78 14.40
CA LEU A 266 -29.26 -2.97 14.91
C LEU A 266 -28.50 -1.65 15.04
N LEU A 267 -28.91 -0.62 14.31
CA LEU A 267 -28.51 0.79 14.46
C LEU A 267 -29.71 1.66 14.77
N ARG A 268 -29.48 2.77 15.45
CA ARG A 268 -30.51 3.80 15.77
C ARG A 268 -30.60 4.86 14.69
#